data_2262258a06a58f6c63c8b45dd0b21622
#
_entry.id   2262258a06a58f6c63c8b45dd0b21622
#
_cell.length_a   1.000
_cell.length_b   1.000
_cell.length_c   1.000
_cell.angle_alpha   90.00
_cell.angle_beta   90.00
_cell.angle_gamma   90.00
#
_symmetry.space_group_name_H-M   'P 1'
#
loop_
_entity.id
_entity.type
_entity.pdbx_description
1 polymer ?
#
loop_
_entity_poly.entity_id
_entity_poly.type
_entity_poly.pdbx_seq_one_letter_code
_entity_poly.pdbx_strand_id
1 'polypeptide(L)'
;MSNQFQTLAAGVAMLKNWYQGPLKSQFNDDCNIYRGAELGKESWSGQQVIRPLKVRRNQGVGASADNGILPKIGSQGTVQATILSAYHYLRFGVTGPMIKSSQSDKGSFVRTAAYELEEGYKDLMSDLNRALGQDGSANLAIVNASANASTTITVGGRVSGEIADKFIDIQSELDIWDTTGTVQKASGVTVLGMSGVNTSNVTLQLDQPVTVISTDRVVRAGALGNETQGLLSALDGGTSTIYGIVRSSYKSYQGSVVDAGGAPLTLDLLNQVEALARRRGGDDFECVYSDFDSERYYRRLLLSDKRYVNTIEGDGGFSSKKRKYLEFGGKPWVPDKDFQPTIVWINQGGFTKYILAEMDFADETGSMMIAQTDVDAFEVRVRNFLTLFAEKPSGAGRLKNFVSP
;
A
#
# COMPACT_ATOMS: atom_id res chain seq x y z
N MET A 1 9.49 70.10 10.22
CA MET A 1 10.19 68.93 10.77
C MET A 1 9.33 67.71 10.49
N SER A 2 9.75 66.84 9.59
CA SER A 2 9.01 65.61 9.33
C SER A 2 9.31 64.63 10.48
N ASN A 3 8.27 64.19 11.21
CA ASN A 3 8.41 63.13 12.19
C ASN A 3 8.85 61.85 11.50
N GLN A 4 10.11 61.46 11.64
CA GLN A 4 10.61 60.18 11.16
C GLN A 4 10.23 59.11 12.20
N PHE A 5 9.09 58.45 11.99
CA PHE A 5 8.70 57.29 12.78
C PHE A 5 9.45 56.08 12.21
N GLN A 6 9.95 55.23 13.09
CA GLN A 6 10.55 53.93 12.71
C GLN A 6 9.41 52.99 12.29
N THR A 7 9.37 52.63 11.03
CA THR A 7 8.32 51.75 10.48
C THR A 7 8.69 50.26 10.73
N LEU A 8 7.69 49.38 10.70
CA LEU A 8 7.87 47.93 10.77
C LEU A 8 8.90 47.41 9.75
N ALA A 9 8.88 47.99 8.53
CA ALA A 9 9.83 47.66 7.47
C ALA A 9 11.28 48.07 7.81
N ALA A 10 11.49 49.19 8.50
CA ALA A 10 12.81 49.62 8.93
C ALA A 10 13.34 48.85 10.16
N GLY A 11 12.45 48.29 10.95
CA GLY A 11 12.76 47.51 12.18
C GLY A 11 12.84 46.00 12.00
N VAL A 12 12.64 45.45 10.80
CA VAL A 12 12.60 43.99 10.53
C VAL A 12 13.82 43.26 11.07
N ALA A 13 15.02 43.82 10.96
CA ALA A 13 16.23 43.19 11.48
C ALA A 13 16.32 43.09 13.02
N MET A 14 15.50 43.84 13.75
CA MET A 14 15.43 43.85 15.21
C MET A 14 14.23 43.09 15.74
N LEU A 15 13.23 42.74 14.91
CA LEU A 15 12.03 42.05 15.29
C LEU A 15 12.24 40.53 15.20
N LYS A 16 11.94 39.82 16.27
CA LYS A 16 11.99 38.37 16.31
C LYS A 16 10.66 37.80 15.80
N ASN A 17 10.71 36.87 14.87
CA ASN A 17 9.53 36.14 14.42
C ASN A 17 8.94 35.30 15.57
N TRP A 18 7.64 35.38 15.75
CA TRP A 18 6.93 34.55 16.70
C TRP A 18 6.42 33.29 15.99
N TYR A 19 6.88 32.13 16.44
CA TYR A 19 6.40 30.84 15.97
C TYR A 19 5.41 30.26 16.98
N GLN A 20 4.20 29.99 16.54
CA GLN A 20 3.11 29.53 17.41
C GLN A 20 2.95 28.01 17.34
N GLY A 21 3.49 27.29 18.32
CA GLY A 21 3.32 25.85 18.50
C GLY A 21 4.19 24.98 17.57
N PRO A 22 4.06 23.66 17.66
CA PRO A 22 4.80 22.72 16.82
C PRO A 22 4.31 22.74 15.37
N LEU A 23 5.14 22.28 14.45
CA LEU A 23 4.78 22.06 13.05
C LEU A 23 3.56 21.12 12.98
N LYS A 24 2.60 21.45 12.11
CA LYS A 24 1.41 20.61 11.87
C LYS A 24 1.56 19.91 10.55
N SER A 25 1.60 18.58 10.56
CA SER A 25 1.52 17.77 9.35
C SER A 25 0.22 18.08 8.59
N GLN A 26 0.31 18.17 7.27
CA GLN A 26 -0.82 18.34 6.36
C GLN A 26 -1.25 16.99 5.76
N PHE A 27 -0.56 15.90 6.10
CA PHE A 27 -0.79 14.57 5.55
C PHE A 27 -1.72 13.74 6.43
N ASN A 28 -2.39 12.77 5.82
CA ASN A 28 -3.17 11.77 6.53
C ASN A 28 -2.27 10.58 6.89
N ASP A 29 -1.98 10.41 8.17
CA ASP A 29 -1.09 9.35 8.69
C ASP A 29 -1.85 8.05 9.05
N ASP A 30 -3.10 7.92 8.63
CA ASP A 30 -3.89 6.71 8.87
C ASP A 30 -3.39 5.55 7.99
N CYS A 31 -2.89 4.49 8.64
CA CYS A 31 -2.35 3.29 8.00
C CYS A 31 -3.13 2.05 8.47
N ASN A 32 -4.37 1.91 7.99
CA ASN A 32 -5.31 0.91 8.49
C ASN A 32 -4.89 -0.52 8.11
N ILE A 33 -4.33 -0.74 6.91
CA ILE A 33 -3.87 -2.06 6.45
C ILE A 33 -2.60 -2.47 7.19
N TYR A 34 -1.60 -1.58 7.28
CA TYR A 34 -0.35 -1.88 7.98
C TYR A 34 -0.58 -2.23 9.46
N ARG A 35 -1.49 -1.50 10.12
CA ARG A 35 -1.84 -1.67 11.53
C ARG A 35 -2.94 -2.70 11.76
N GLY A 36 -3.56 -3.21 10.69
CA GLY A 36 -4.69 -4.15 10.78
C GLY A 36 -4.35 -5.38 11.61
N ALA A 37 -5.15 -5.63 12.66
CA ALA A 37 -5.01 -6.80 13.52
C ALA A 37 -5.48 -8.09 12.84
N GLU A 38 -6.29 -7.94 11.79
CA GLU A 38 -6.85 -9.03 10.98
C GLU A 38 -5.81 -9.75 10.12
N LEU A 39 -4.67 -9.07 9.88
CA LEU A 39 -3.52 -9.69 9.25
C LEU A 39 -2.64 -10.33 10.33
N GLY A 40 -2.51 -11.65 10.31
CA GLY A 40 -1.62 -12.39 11.20
C GLY A 40 -0.18 -11.82 11.14
N LYS A 41 0.59 -12.02 12.20
CA LYS A 41 1.98 -11.55 12.31
C LYS A 41 2.88 -12.66 12.80
N GLU A 42 3.90 -13.01 12.03
CA GLU A 42 4.92 -14.00 12.40
C GLU A 42 6.32 -13.44 12.17
N SER A 43 7.17 -13.52 13.19
CA SER A 43 8.60 -13.18 13.08
C SER A 43 9.40 -14.42 12.68
N TRP A 44 10.40 -14.24 11.85
CA TRP A 44 11.25 -15.35 11.39
C TRP A 44 12.71 -14.91 11.25
N SER A 45 13.59 -15.89 11.01
CA SER A 45 15.01 -15.66 10.75
C SER A 45 15.49 -16.61 9.65
N GLY A 46 16.49 -16.20 8.88
CA GLY A 46 17.05 -16.98 7.78
C GLY A 46 16.75 -16.35 6.41
N GLN A 47 17.05 -17.06 5.33
CA GLN A 47 16.97 -16.55 3.97
C GLN A 47 15.53 -16.56 3.43
N GLN A 48 14.75 -17.59 3.77
CA GLN A 48 13.39 -17.80 3.27
C GLN A 48 12.56 -18.64 4.22
N VAL A 49 11.24 -18.48 4.17
CA VAL A 49 10.30 -19.36 4.86
C VAL A 49 9.64 -20.29 3.83
N ILE A 50 9.60 -21.57 4.12
CA ILE A 50 8.93 -22.58 3.30
C ILE A 50 7.66 -23.00 4.01
N ARG A 51 6.50 -22.77 3.36
CA ARG A 51 5.19 -23.14 3.90
C ARG A 51 4.57 -24.24 3.04
N PRO A 52 4.33 -25.47 3.56
CA PRO A 52 3.64 -26.50 2.82
C PRO A 52 2.13 -26.21 2.81
N LEU A 53 1.52 -26.26 1.62
CA LEU A 53 0.09 -26.03 1.41
C LEU A 53 -0.55 -27.25 0.75
N LYS A 54 -1.76 -27.62 1.19
CA LYS A 54 -2.57 -28.63 0.54
C LYS A 54 -3.42 -27.99 -0.54
N VAL A 55 -3.16 -28.31 -1.80
CA VAL A 55 -3.82 -27.70 -2.96
C VAL A 55 -4.73 -28.63 -3.76
N ARG A 56 -4.68 -29.94 -3.48
CA ARG A 56 -5.50 -30.95 -4.18
C ARG A 56 -6.02 -31.99 -3.18
N ARG A 57 -7.29 -32.35 -3.32
CA ARG A 57 -7.91 -33.45 -2.60
C ARG A 57 -7.51 -34.79 -3.20
N ASN A 58 -7.54 -35.84 -2.40
CA ASN A 58 -7.37 -37.20 -2.88
C ASN A 58 -8.50 -37.56 -3.86
N GLN A 59 -8.12 -38.06 -5.04
CA GLN A 59 -9.04 -38.47 -6.09
C GLN A 59 -9.43 -39.97 -6.00
N GLY A 60 -8.91 -40.70 -5.01
CA GLY A 60 -9.25 -42.11 -4.76
C GLY A 60 -10.57 -42.32 -4.02
N VAL A 61 -11.44 -41.30 -3.95
CA VAL A 61 -12.75 -41.36 -3.35
C VAL A 61 -13.80 -41.62 -4.42
N GLY A 62 -14.59 -42.67 -4.28
CA GLY A 62 -15.68 -42.99 -5.22
C GLY A 62 -16.56 -44.08 -4.68
N ALA A 63 -17.75 -44.25 -5.25
CA ALA A 63 -18.65 -45.37 -4.99
C ALA A 63 -18.31 -46.56 -5.90
N SER A 64 -18.54 -47.76 -5.42
CA SER A 64 -18.42 -48.99 -6.21
C SER A 64 -19.71 -49.85 -5.97
N ALA A 65 -20.05 -50.66 -6.93
CA ALA A 65 -21.10 -51.64 -6.78
C ALA A 65 -20.65 -52.81 -5.89
N ASP A 66 -21.60 -53.63 -5.44
CA ASP A 66 -21.27 -54.88 -4.76
C ASP A 66 -20.43 -55.77 -5.71
N ASN A 67 -19.26 -56.20 -5.23
CA ASN A 67 -18.24 -56.90 -6.03
C ASN A 67 -17.70 -56.10 -7.23
N GLY A 68 -17.84 -54.75 -7.23
CA GLY A 68 -17.35 -53.87 -8.28
C GLY A 68 -15.88 -53.47 -8.08
N ILE A 69 -15.27 -52.87 -9.15
CA ILE A 69 -13.91 -52.37 -9.11
C ILE A 69 -13.85 -51.15 -8.19
N LEU A 70 -12.94 -51.15 -7.22
CA LEU A 70 -12.70 -50.00 -6.32
C LEU A 70 -12.15 -48.79 -7.08
N PRO A 71 -12.37 -47.56 -6.56
CA PRO A 71 -11.77 -46.36 -7.11
C PRO A 71 -10.23 -46.48 -7.19
N LYS A 72 -9.64 -45.84 -8.20
CA LYS A 72 -8.17 -45.83 -8.34
C LYS A 72 -7.53 -45.18 -7.12
N ILE A 73 -6.38 -45.72 -6.69
CA ILE A 73 -5.62 -45.16 -5.58
C ILE A 73 -5.23 -43.70 -5.94
N GLY A 74 -5.59 -42.79 -5.04
CA GLY A 74 -5.25 -41.38 -5.16
C GLY A 74 -4.34 -40.92 -4.02
N SER A 75 -3.81 -39.70 -4.12
CA SER A 75 -3.01 -39.05 -3.08
C SER A 75 -3.44 -37.60 -2.87
N GLN A 76 -3.16 -37.06 -1.69
CA GLN A 76 -3.28 -35.62 -1.43
C GLN A 76 -2.21 -34.88 -2.24
N GLY A 77 -2.58 -33.73 -2.85
CA GLY A 77 -1.61 -32.86 -3.51
C GLY A 77 -1.17 -31.76 -2.57
N THR A 78 0.15 -31.66 -2.36
CA THR A 78 0.79 -30.60 -1.60
C THR A 78 1.74 -29.81 -2.47
N VAL A 79 1.91 -28.53 -2.16
CA VAL A 79 2.88 -27.63 -2.80
C VAL A 79 3.59 -26.82 -1.73
N GLN A 80 4.83 -26.44 -1.99
CA GLN A 80 5.59 -25.58 -1.10
C GLN A 80 5.50 -24.13 -1.59
N ALA A 81 5.08 -23.23 -0.72
CA ALA A 81 5.21 -21.80 -0.92
C ALA A 81 6.57 -21.33 -0.39
N THR A 82 7.29 -20.54 -1.18
CA THR A 82 8.56 -19.92 -0.81
C THR A 82 8.31 -18.45 -0.54
N ILE A 83 8.51 -18.03 0.69
CA ILE A 83 8.25 -16.67 1.16
C ILE A 83 9.61 -15.99 1.31
N LEU A 84 9.84 -14.93 0.53
CA LEU A 84 11.04 -14.08 0.59
C LEU A 84 10.67 -12.75 1.22
N SER A 85 11.60 -12.16 1.98
CA SER A 85 11.40 -10.82 2.54
C SER A 85 11.57 -9.75 1.47
N ALA A 86 10.71 -8.76 1.47
CA ALA A 86 10.93 -7.50 0.77
C ALA A 86 11.63 -6.51 1.72
N TYR A 87 12.51 -5.67 1.16
CA TYR A 87 13.37 -4.79 1.95
C TYR A 87 12.97 -3.34 1.73
N HIS A 88 12.32 -2.75 2.71
CA HIS A 88 11.93 -1.34 2.68
C HIS A 88 12.85 -0.52 3.57
N TYR A 89 13.30 0.62 3.06
CA TYR A 89 14.24 1.50 3.74
C TYR A 89 13.73 2.94 3.77
N LEU A 90 14.01 3.62 4.88
CA LEU A 90 13.99 5.07 4.98
C LEU A 90 15.44 5.54 5.15
N ARG A 91 15.84 6.56 4.39
CA ARG A 91 17.14 7.21 4.52
C ARG A 91 16.95 8.72 4.59
N PHE A 92 17.61 9.34 5.52
CA PHE A 92 17.73 10.79 5.56
C PHE A 92 19.10 11.21 6.06
N GLY A 93 19.51 12.42 5.69
CA GLY A 93 20.81 12.98 6.08
C GLY A 93 20.66 14.32 6.75
N VAL A 94 21.48 14.58 7.77
CA VAL A 94 21.54 15.86 8.45
C VAL A 94 22.99 16.34 8.48
N THR A 95 23.27 17.59 8.10
CA THR A 95 24.61 18.15 8.11
C THR A 95 25.07 18.49 9.53
N GLY A 96 26.39 18.39 9.80
CA GLY A 96 26.98 18.73 11.08
C GLY A 96 26.66 20.18 11.52
N PRO A 97 26.79 21.20 10.65
CA PRO A 97 26.36 22.55 10.98
C PRO A 97 24.89 22.68 11.40
N MET A 98 23.98 21.93 10.76
CA MET A 98 22.55 21.93 11.08
C MET A 98 22.29 21.31 12.46
N ILE A 99 22.96 20.19 12.79
CA ILE A 99 22.90 19.57 14.12
C ILE A 99 23.37 20.58 15.18
N LYS A 100 24.49 21.24 14.97
CA LYS A 100 25.06 22.20 15.93
C LYS A 100 24.15 23.42 16.11
N SER A 101 23.57 23.96 15.05
CA SER A 101 22.67 25.12 15.12
C SER A 101 21.33 24.79 15.80
N SER A 102 20.87 23.54 15.73
CA SER A 102 19.61 23.10 16.32
C SER A 102 19.71 22.54 17.75
N GLN A 103 20.90 22.50 18.34
CA GLN A 103 21.12 21.94 19.70
C GLN A 103 20.56 22.78 20.84
N SER A 104 20.27 24.07 20.62
CA SER A 104 19.73 24.96 21.65
C SER A 104 18.37 25.52 21.28
N ASP A 105 17.50 25.75 22.27
CA ASP A 105 16.19 26.38 22.10
C ASP A 105 16.29 27.82 21.54
N LYS A 106 17.48 28.43 21.59
CA LYS A 106 17.77 29.72 21.00
C LYS A 106 18.15 29.64 19.51
N GLY A 107 18.65 28.49 19.06
CA GLY A 107 19.15 28.28 17.70
C GLY A 107 18.12 27.68 16.75
N SER A 108 17.21 26.90 17.25
CA SER A 108 16.17 26.27 16.42
C SER A 108 14.86 26.11 17.17
N PHE A 109 13.78 26.32 16.45
CA PHE A 109 12.43 26.09 16.93
C PHE A 109 12.10 24.58 17.07
N VAL A 110 12.70 23.73 16.24
CA VAL A 110 12.54 22.29 16.21
C VAL A 110 13.91 21.61 16.21
N ARG A 111 14.05 20.52 16.95
CA ARG A 111 15.22 19.64 16.85
C ARG A 111 15.13 18.86 15.54
N THR A 112 15.80 19.35 14.52
CA THR A 112 15.66 18.87 13.14
C THR A 112 15.82 17.36 13.00
N ALA A 113 16.83 16.75 13.64
CA ALA A 113 17.04 15.31 13.53
C ALA A 113 15.90 14.47 14.12
N ALA A 114 15.31 14.94 15.25
CA ALA A 114 14.16 14.26 15.85
C ALA A 114 12.88 14.41 15.02
N TYR A 115 12.69 15.58 14.43
CA TYR A 115 11.56 15.85 13.53
C TYR A 115 11.65 15.00 12.26
N GLU A 116 12.79 15.00 11.57
CA GLU A 116 13.01 14.19 10.37
C GLU A 116 12.80 12.70 10.64
N LEU A 117 13.21 12.23 11.81
CA LEU A 117 12.99 10.84 12.21
C LEU A 117 11.51 10.55 12.41
N GLU A 118 10.79 11.39 13.15
CA GLU A 118 9.37 11.17 13.46
C GLU A 118 8.51 11.20 12.20
N GLU A 119 8.70 12.21 11.33
CA GLU A 119 7.94 12.32 10.07
C GLU A 119 8.34 11.21 9.10
N GLY A 120 9.63 10.90 8.98
CA GLY A 120 10.11 9.81 8.13
C GLY A 120 9.55 8.43 8.54
N TYR A 121 9.34 8.18 9.84
CA TYR A 121 8.64 6.96 10.28
C TYR A 121 7.19 6.91 9.77
N LYS A 122 6.48 8.04 9.78
CA LYS A 122 5.11 8.11 9.26
C LYS A 122 5.10 7.88 7.75
N ASP A 123 6.06 8.46 7.03
CA ASP A 123 6.20 8.28 5.59
C ASP A 123 6.50 6.82 5.22
N LEU A 124 7.43 6.17 5.94
CA LEU A 124 7.72 4.75 5.74
C LEU A 124 6.50 3.88 6.05
N MET A 125 5.77 4.17 7.13
CA MET A 125 4.53 3.44 7.45
C MET A 125 3.45 3.65 6.39
N SER A 126 3.32 4.85 5.83
CA SER A 126 2.36 5.14 4.76
C SER A 126 2.73 4.40 3.47
N ASP A 127 4.02 4.36 3.11
CA ASP A 127 4.48 3.61 1.93
C ASP A 127 4.29 2.09 2.10
N LEU A 128 4.57 1.55 3.29
CA LEU A 128 4.29 0.16 3.62
C LEU A 128 2.79 -0.16 3.59
N ASN A 129 1.94 0.75 4.07
CA ASN A 129 0.49 0.62 4.01
C ASN A 129 0.02 0.52 2.56
N ARG A 130 0.55 1.39 1.68
CA ARG A 130 0.31 1.35 0.24
C ARG A 130 0.76 0.00 -0.35
N ALA A 131 2.00 -0.42 -0.09
CA ALA A 131 2.56 -1.66 -0.66
C ALA A 131 1.77 -2.90 -0.23
N LEU A 132 1.39 -3.01 1.05
CA LEU A 132 0.57 -4.11 1.57
C LEU A 132 -0.85 -4.14 0.99
N GLY A 133 -1.41 -2.98 0.65
CA GLY A 133 -2.72 -2.87 0.01
C GLY A 133 -2.72 -3.15 -1.50
N GLN A 134 -1.55 -3.26 -2.14
CA GLN A 134 -1.40 -3.36 -3.59
C GLN A 134 -1.14 -4.80 -4.08
N ASP A 135 -0.75 -4.90 -5.34
CA ASP A 135 -0.49 -6.16 -6.05
C ASP A 135 0.99 -6.55 -6.14
N GLY A 136 1.88 -5.78 -5.49
CA GLY A 136 3.33 -6.01 -5.55
C GLY A 136 4.00 -5.57 -6.86
N SER A 137 3.29 -4.84 -7.72
CA SER A 137 3.82 -4.32 -8.98
C SER A 137 4.62 -3.03 -8.83
N ALA A 138 4.67 -2.43 -7.64
CA ALA A 138 5.26 -1.13 -7.34
C ALA A 138 4.68 0.05 -8.14
N ASN A 139 3.58 -0.16 -8.86
CA ASN A 139 3.02 0.83 -9.77
C ASN A 139 2.37 1.98 -8.98
N LEU A 140 2.81 3.23 -9.24
CA LEU A 140 2.25 4.44 -8.63
C LEU A 140 1.20 5.10 -9.54
N ALA A 141 1.47 5.11 -10.86
CA ALA A 141 0.59 5.69 -11.87
C ALA A 141 0.86 5.04 -13.24
N ILE A 142 -0.01 5.28 -14.19
CA ILE A 142 0.10 4.82 -15.58
C ILE A 142 0.20 6.03 -16.51
N VAL A 143 1.09 5.98 -17.50
CA VAL A 143 1.18 7.00 -18.54
C VAL A 143 -0.06 6.95 -19.41
N ASN A 144 -0.80 8.06 -19.52
CA ASN A 144 -2.05 8.13 -20.31
C ASN A 144 -1.84 8.60 -21.73
N ALA A 145 -0.78 9.39 -22.00
CA ALA A 145 -0.50 9.90 -23.32
C ALA A 145 0.97 9.64 -23.69
N SER A 146 1.19 9.16 -24.91
CA SER A 146 2.54 8.97 -25.43
C SER A 146 3.26 10.31 -25.59
N ALA A 147 4.55 10.33 -25.22
CA ALA A 147 5.42 11.50 -25.37
C ALA A 147 6.77 11.05 -25.93
N ASN A 148 7.39 11.86 -26.77
CA ASN A 148 8.68 11.57 -27.37
C ASN A 148 9.67 12.68 -27.03
N ALA A 149 10.76 12.30 -26.35
CA ALA A 149 11.81 13.21 -25.87
C ALA A 149 11.23 14.47 -25.17
N SER A 150 10.24 14.26 -24.30
CA SER A 150 9.51 15.31 -23.61
C SER A 150 9.89 15.38 -22.12
N THR A 151 10.00 16.59 -21.58
CA THR A 151 10.14 16.85 -20.14
C THR A 151 8.78 16.91 -19.44
N THR A 152 7.68 16.75 -20.16
CA THR A 152 6.33 16.67 -19.59
C THR A 152 5.62 15.40 -20.02
N ILE A 153 5.03 14.68 -19.06
CA ILE A 153 4.23 13.47 -19.31
C ILE A 153 2.89 13.59 -18.61
N THR A 154 1.86 13.03 -19.22
CA THR A 154 0.53 12.94 -18.58
C THR A 154 0.33 11.56 -18.03
N VAL A 155 0.07 11.47 -16.72
CA VAL A 155 -0.18 10.23 -16.00
C VAL A 155 -1.63 10.14 -15.52
N GLY A 156 -2.12 8.93 -15.38
CA GLY A 156 -3.42 8.61 -14.81
C GLY A 156 -3.31 7.66 -13.62
N GLY A 157 -4.41 7.48 -12.91
CA GLY A 157 -4.48 6.46 -11.86
C GLY A 157 -4.24 5.05 -12.41
N ARG A 158 -3.84 4.14 -11.55
CA ARG A 158 -3.57 2.72 -11.91
C ARG A 158 -4.83 1.99 -12.38
N VAL A 159 -5.96 2.43 -11.87
CA VAL A 159 -7.30 1.92 -12.24
C VAL A 159 -8.26 3.09 -12.44
N SER A 160 -9.35 2.82 -13.15
CA SER A 160 -10.39 3.84 -13.39
C SER A 160 -10.96 4.37 -12.06
N GLY A 161 -11.08 5.69 -11.95
CA GLY A 161 -11.58 6.37 -10.76
C GLY A 161 -10.52 6.70 -9.70
N GLU A 162 -9.27 6.28 -9.87
CA GLU A 162 -8.18 6.64 -8.97
C GLU A 162 -7.57 7.99 -9.35
N ILE A 163 -7.17 8.78 -8.34
CA ILE A 163 -6.46 10.03 -8.51
C ILE A 163 -5.02 9.74 -8.96
N ALA A 164 -4.57 10.41 -10.02
CA ALA A 164 -3.31 10.11 -10.69
C ALA A 164 -2.06 10.43 -9.86
N ASP A 165 -2.09 11.48 -9.08
CA ASP A 165 -0.98 11.99 -8.26
C ASP A 165 -0.99 11.49 -6.80
N LYS A 166 -1.86 10.52 -6.48
CA LYS A 166 -2.06 10.01 -5.12
C LYS A 166 -0.78 9.61 -4.38
N PHE A 167 0.23 9.13 -5.12
CA PHE A 167 1.48 8.61 -4.56
C PHE A 167 2.73 9.29 -5.13
N ILE A 168 2.56 10.39 -5.85
CA ILE A 168 3.64 11.12 -6.51
C ILE A 168 3.67 12.53 -5.95
N ASP A 169 4.81 12.93 -5.41
CA ASP A 169 5.06 14.27 -4.90
C ASP A 169 6.13 14.99 -5.72
N ILE A 170 6.20 16.31 -5.58
CA ILE A 170 7.32 17.10 -6.13
C ILE A 170 8.62 16.63 -5.47
N GLN A 171 9.69 16.51 -6.26
CA GLN A 171 11.00 15.95 -5.91
C GLN A 171 11.01 14.43 -5.72
N SER A 172 9.93 13.71 -6.04
CA SER A 172 9.95 12.24 -6.12
C SER A 172 10.88 11.80 -7.26
N GLU A 173 11.72 10.81 -6.99
CA GLU A 173 12.50 10.09 -7.99
C GLU A 173 11.73 8.90 -8.53
N LEU A 174 11.55 8.85 -9.85
CA LEU A 174 10.72 7.89 -10.53
C LEU A 174 11.50 7.10 -11.58
N ASP A 175 11.14 5.84 -11.75
CA ASP A 175 11.51 5.03 -12.91
C ASP A 175 10.29 4.84 -13.80
N ILE A 176 10.50 4.84 -15.11
CA ILE A 176 9.43 4.56 -16.07
C ILE A 176 9.75 3.26 -16.80
N TRP A 177 8.80 2.34 -16.77
CA TRP A 177 8.91 1.02 -17.37
C TRP A 177 7.80 0.79 -18.38
N ASP A 178 8.04 -0.12 -19.31
CA ASP A 178 7.00 -0.58 -20.23
C ASP A 178 5.85 -1.28 -19.47
N THR A 179 4.74 -1.50 -20.15
CA THR A 179 3.54 -2.18 -19.60
C THR A 179 3.85 -3.53 -18.96
N THR A 180 4.86 -4.24 -19.45
CA THR A 180 5.24 -5.57 -18.96
C THR A 180 6.22 -5.52 -17.77
N GLY A 181 6.88 -4.37 -17.53
CA GLY A 181 7.92 -4.22 -16.53
C GLY A 181 9.24 -4.88 -16.92
N THR A 182 9.49 -5.06 -18.23
CA THR A 182 10.73 -5.72 -18.74
C THR A 182 11.72 -4.73 -19.32
N VAL A 183 11.25 -3.62 -19.86
CA VAL A 183 12.09 -2.58 -20.47
C VAL A 183 11.98 -1.29 -19.67
N GLN A 184 13.09 -0.86 -19.07
CA GLN A 184 13.18 0.44 -18.43
C GLN A 184 13.38 1.53 -19.48
N LYS A 185 12.47 2.51 -19.50
CA LYS A 185 12.48 3.63 -20.45
C LYS A 185 13.15 4.87 -19.89
N ALA A 186 13.06 5.05 -18.58
CA ALA A 186 13.75 6.12 -17.87
C ALA A 186 14.07 5.67 -16.44
N SER A 187 15.17 6.14 -15.87
CA SER A 187 15.63 5.82 -14.53
C SER A 187 15.97 7.07 -13.75
N GLY A 188 15.56 7.14 -12.49
CA GLY A 188 15.90 8.21 -11.57
C GLY A 188 15.44 9.59 -12.02
N VAL A 189 14.28 9.68 -12.67
CA VAL A 189 13.72 10.95 -13.16
C VAL A 189 13.05 11.70 -12.02
N THR A 190 13.44 12.95 -11.81
CA THR A 190 12.90 13.78 -10.72
C THR A 190 11.70 14.59 -11.18
N VAL A 191 10.64 14.62 -10.39
CA VAL A 191 9.46 15.45 -10.61
C VAL A 191 9.75 16.88 -10.14
N LEU A 192 9.82 17.84 -11.06
CA LEU A 192 10.04 19.26 -10.76
C LEU A 192 8.75 20.03 -10.47
N GLY A 193 7.62 19.58 -11.03
CA GLY A 193 6.33 20.23 -10.87
C GLY A 193 5.18 19.37 -11.37
N MET A 194 3.99 19.73 -10.93
CA MET A 194 2.75 19.04 -11.31
C MET A 194 1.67 20.05 -11.67
N SER A 195 0.80 19.69 -12.62
CA SER A 195 -0.41 20.43 -12.96
C SER A 195 -1.60 19.49 -13.11
N GLY A 196 -2.81 19.97 -12.79
CA GLY A 196 -4.01 19.14 -12.75
C GLY A 196 -4.09 18.24 -11.54
N VAL A 197 -3.50 18.62 -10.41
CA VAL A 197 -3.46 17.84 -9.16
C VAL A 197 -4.85 17.47 -8.65
N ASN A 198 -4.95 16.34 -7.95
CA ASN A 198 -6.21 15.78 -7.43
C ASN A 198 -7.25 15.43 -8.53
N THR A 199 -6.78 15.09 -9.71
CA THR A 199 -7.64 14.63 -10.82
C THR A 199 -7.24 13.24 -11.31
N SER A 200 -8.02 12.67 -12.20
CA SER A 200 -7.71 11.39 -12.85
C SER A 200 -6.56 11.47 -13.87
N ASN A 201 -6.17 12.67 -14.28
CA ASN A 201 -5.08 12.93 -15.22
C ASN A 201 -4.24 14.09 -14.73
N VAL A 202 -2.97 13.83 -14.45
CA VAL A 202 -2.02 14.82 -13.96
C VAL A 202 -0.85 14.94 -14.93
N THR A 203 -0.40 16.14 -15.19
CA THR A 203 0.81 16.38 -15.99
C THR A 203 1.99 16.61 -15.07
N LEU A 204 3.00 15.76 -15.18
CA LEU A 204 4.25 15.84 -14.45
C LEU A 204 5.28 16.57 -15.30
N GLN A 205 5.99 17.52 -14.70
CA GLN A 205 7.17 18.15 -15.26
C GLN A 205 8.42 17.45 -14.70
N LEU A 206 9.29 16.96 -15.58
CA LEU A 206 10.44 16.15 -15.25
C LEU A 206 11.74 16.94 -15.48
N ASP A 207 12.80 16.54 -14.77
CA ASP A 207 14.14 17.14 -14.87
C ASP A 207 14.85 16.77 -16.19
N GLN A 208 14.46 15.67 -16.83
CA GLN A 208 15.06 15.20 -18.08
C GLN A 208 13.99 14.73 -19.08
N PRO A 209 14.28 14.80 -20.38
CA PRO A 209 13.36 14.36 -21.42
C PRO A 209 13.25 12.85 -21.45
N VAL A 210 12.01 12.33 -21.55
CA VAL A 210 11.72 10.90 -21.62
C VAL A 210 10.88 10.55 -22.84
N THR A 211 11.02 9.32 -23.32
CA THR A 211 10.17 8.78 -24.38
C THR A 211 9.31 7.67 -23.80
N VAL A 212 8.01 7.90 -23.77
CA VAL A 212 7.01 7.02 -23.16
C VAL A 212 5.85 6.76 -24.10
N ILE A 213 5.17 5.65 -23.90
CA ILE A 213 3.90 5.33 -24.58
C ILE A 213 2.77 5.26 -23.56
N SER A 214 1.54 5.44 -24.04
CA SER A 214 0.36 5.17 -23.23
C SER A 214 0.42 3.76 -22.67
N THR A 215 0.06 3.58 -21.39
CA THR A 215 0.13 2.35 -20.60
C THR A 215 1.48 2.01 -19.97
N ASP A 216 2.55 2.78 -20.22
CA ASP A 216 3.79 2.63 -19.46
C ASP A 216 3.57 2.87 -17.96
N ARG A 217 4.35 2.17 -17.14
CA ARG A 217 4.22 2.21 -15.69
C ARG A 217 5.18 3.23 -15.09
N VAL A 218 4.67 3.99 -14.14
CA VAL A 218 5.46 4.90 -13.32
C VAL A 218 5.63 4.26 -11.95
N VAL A 219 6.86 4.03 -11.54
CA VAL A 219 7.20 3.40 -10.27
C VAL A 219 8.22 4.27 -9.53
N ARG A 220 8.34 4.10 -8.21
CA ARG A 220 9.43 4.73 -7.46
C ARG A 220 10.79 4.16 -7.92
N ALA A 221 11.82 4.99 -7.97
CA ALA A 221 13.14 4.56 -8.41
C ALA A 221 13.62 3.31 -7.64
N GLY A 222 13.96 2.25 -8.39
CA GLY A 222 14.43 0.98 -7.86
C GLY A 222 13.37 0.09 -7.19
N ALA A 223 12.08 0.44 -7.21
CA ALA A 223 11.04 -0.31 -6.52
C ALA A 223 10.51 -1.53 -7.29
N LEU A 224 10.58 -1.50 -8.61
CA LEU A 224 10.02 -2.59 -9.45
C LEU A 224 10.64 -3.96 -9.10
N GLY A 225 9.80 -4.92 -8.73
CA GLY A 225 10.20 -6.27 -8.36
C GLY A 225 10.79 -6.40 -6.94
N ASN A 226 10.95 -5.30 -6.20
CA ASN A 226 11.52 -5.26 -4.85
C ASN A 226 10.47 -4.98 -3.77
N GLU A 227 9.25 -4.59 -4.15
CA GLU A 227 8.17 -4.37 -3.18
C GLU A 227 7.60 -5.69 -2.64
N THR A 228 7.02 -5.58 -1.43
CA THR A 228 6.29 -6.69 -0.82
C THR A 228 5.07 -7.08 -1.65
N GLN A 229 4.75 -8.37 -1.65
CA GLN A 229 3.44 -8.82 -2.12
C GLN A 229 2.36 -8.25 -1.19
N GLY A 230 1.29 -7.73 -1.78
CA GLY A 230 0.18 -7.15 -1.01
C GLY A 230 -1.11 -7.96 -1.16
N LEU A 231 -2.18 -7.49 -0.55
CA LEU A 231 -3.50 -8.13 -0.55
C LEU A 231 -4.00 -8.42 -1.97
N LEU A 232 -3.82 -7.49 -2.89
CA LEU A 232 -4.33 -7.61 -4.25
C LEU A 232 -3.53 -8.57 -5.12
N SER A 233 -2.27 -8.88 -4.78
CA SER A 233 -1.47 -9.86 -5.52
C SER A 233 -2.07 -11.26 -5.46
N ALA A 234 -2.62 -11.64 -4.32
CA ALA A 234 -3.32 -12.92 -4.13
C ALA A 234 -4.76 -12.89 -4.68
N LEU A 235 -5.37 -11.70 -4.78
CA LEU A 235 -6.76 -11.46 -5.15
C LEU A 235 -6.90 -10.76 -6.51
N ASP A 236 -6.02 -11.05 -7.45
CA ASP A 236 -6.08 -10.50 -8.82
C ASP A 236 -7.04 -11.23 -9.75
N GLY A 237 -7.49 -12.43 -9.38
CA GLY A 237 -8.29 -13.33 -10.22
C GLY A 237 -7.47 -14.00 -11.34
N GLY A 238 -6.16 -13.73 -11.36
CA GLY A 238 -5.24 -14.22 -12.37
C GLY A 238 -4.66 -15.60 -12.08
N THR A 239 -3.86 -16.05 -13.00
CA THR A 239 -3.16 -17.33 -12.97
C THR A 239 -1.65 -17.15 -12.78
N SER A 240 -1.20 -15.94 -12.41
CA SER A 240 0.21 -15.60 -12.19
C SER A 240 0.85 -16.46 -11.11
N THR A 241 2.15 -16.63 -11.19
CA THR A 241 2.93 -17.29 -10.15
C THR A 241 3.12 -16.36 -8.97
N ILE A 242 2.79 -16.83 -7.77
CA ILE A 242 3.01 -16.10 -6.51
C ILE A 242 3.62 -17.04 -5.46
N TYR A 243 4.60 -16.58 -4.70
CA TYR A 243 5.36 -17.40 -3.73
C TYR A 243 5.92 -18.71 -4.30
N GLY A 244 6.30 -18.71 -5.59
CA GLY A 244 6.73 -19.91 -6.32
C GLY A 244 5.61 -20.86 -6.73
N ILE A 245 4.33 -20.56 -6.41
CA ILE A 245 3.18 -21.39 -6.76
C ILE A 245 2.57 -20.93 -8.08
N VAL A 246 2.50 -21.81 -9.07
CA VAL A 246 1.82 -21.58 -10.35
C VAL A 246 0.31 -21.73 -10.15
N ARG A 247 -0.40 -20.62 -9.95
CA ARG A 247 -1.85 -20.62 -9.60
C ARG A 247 -2.76 -21.19 -10.69
N SER A 248 -2.35 -21.14 -11.96
CA SER A 248 -3.09 -21.79 -13.06
C SER A 248 -3.25 -23.30 -12.85
N SER A 249 -2.28 -23.94 -12.18
CA SER A 249 -2.31 -25.36 -11.88
C SER A 249 -3.11 -25.71 -10.61
N TYR A 250 -3.44 -24.72 -9.77
CA TYR A 250 -4.04 -24.93 -8.45
C TYR A 250 -5.25 -24.04 -8.20
N LYS A 251 -6.41 -24.48 -8.70
CA LYS A 251 -7.69 -23.75 -8.53
C LYS A 251 -8.01 -23.40 -7.06
N SER A 252 -7.59 -24.24 -6.12
CA SER A 252 -7.82 -24.03 -4.68
C SER A 252 -6.99 -22.86 -4.12
N TYR A 253 -5.92 -22.44 -4.79
CA TYR A 253 -5.04 -21.35 -4.35
C TYR A 253 -5.27 -20.06 -5.16
N GLN A 254 -6.45 -19.87 -5.70
CA GLN A 254 -6.86 -18.64 -6.39
C GLN A 254 -7.84 -17.84 -5.53
N GLY A 255 -7.71 -16.52 -5.48
CA GLY A 255 -8.64 -15.62 -4.82
C GLY A 255 -10.06 -15.69 -5.38
N SER A 256 -11.06 -15.36 -4.58
CA SER A 256 -12.46 -15.28 -4.98
C SER A 256 -12.76 -13.88 -5.50
N VAL A 257 -12.69 -13.68 -6.83
CA VAL A 257 -12.80 -12.37 -7.47
C VAL A 257 -14.07 -12.29 -8.30
N VAL A 258 -14.82 -11.21 -8.11
CA VAL A 258 -15.96 -10.81 -8.94
C VAL A 258 -15.59 -9.52 -9.67
N ASP A 259 -15.77 -9.51 -10.99
CA ASP A 259 -15.60 -8.34 -11.83
C ASP A 259 -16.97 -7.79 -12.19
N ALA A 260 -17.26 -6.57 -11.77
CA ALA A 260 -18.53 -5.93 -12.05
C ALA A 260 -18.64 -5.43 -13.51
N GLY A 261 -17.53 -5.42 -14.28
CA GLY A 261 -17.52 -5.03 -15.70
C GLY A 261 -17.98 -3.60 -15.95
N GLY A 262 -17.82 -2.68 -15.02
CA GLY A 262 -18.32 -1.30 -15.11
C GLY A 262 -19.78 -1.12 -14.66
N ALA A 263 -20.41 -2.15 -14.10
CA ALA A 263 -21.75 -2.02 -13.55
C ALA A 263 -21.76 -1.18 -12.25
N PRO A 264 -22.90 -0.50 -11.96
CA PRO A 264 -23.07 0.18 -10.67
C PRO A 264 -22.94 -0.80 -9.49
N LEU A 265 -22.37 -0.31 -8.37
CA LEU A 265 -22.30 -1.08 -7.13
C LEU A 265 -23.72 -1.39 -6.64
N THR A 266 -23.98 -2.65 -6.33
CA THR A 266 -25.26 -3.13 -5.75
C THR A 266 -25.01 -4.03 -4.56
N LEU A 267 -25.99 -4.17 -3.67
CA LEU A 267 -25.94 -5.12 -2.54
C LEU A 267 -25.83 -6.57 -3.04
N ASP A 268 -26.41 -6.87 -4.21
CA ASP A 268 -26.32 -8.21 -4.81
C ASP A 268 -24.87 -8.55 -5.21
N LEU A 269 -24.13 -7.62 -5.81
CA LEU A 269 -22.72 -7.79 -6.13
C LEU A 269 -21.87 -8.05 -4.86
N LEU A 270 -22.14 -7.31 -3.77
CA LEU A 270 -21.44 -7.53 -2.49
C LEU A 270 -21.73 -8.93 -1.93
N ASN A 271 -22.99 -9.34 -1.92
CA ASN A 271 -23.41 -10.68 -1.47
C ASN A 271 -22.88 -11.80 -2.37
N GLN A 272 -22.74 -11.54 -3.68
CA GLN A 272 -22.15 -12.49 -4.63
C GLN A 272 -20.70 -12.79 -4.32
N VAL A 273 -19.89 -11.79 -3.97
CA VAL A 273 -18.49 -11.99 -3.56
C VAL A 273 -18.42 -12.81 -2.29
N GLU A 274 -19.23 -12.45 -1.30
CA GLU A 274 -19.32 -13.20 -0.03
C GLU A 274 -19.69 -14.67 -0.26
N ALA A 275 -20.74 -14.91 -1.03
CA ALA A 275 -21.20 -16.27 -1.35
C ALA A 275 -20.12 -17.08 -2.10
N LEU A 276 -19.38 -16.44 -3.01
CA LEU A 276 -18.30 -17.07 -3.75
C LEU A 276 -17.15 -17.46 -2.81
N ALA A 277 -16.71 -16.56 -1.95
CA ALA A 277 -15.61 -16.80 -1.02
C ALA A 277 -15.98 -17.87 0.01
N ARG A 278 -17.17 -17.83 0.60
CA ARG A 278 -17.68 -18.88 1.51
C ARG A 278 -17.76 -20.23 0.82
N ARG A 279 -18.23 -20.29 -0.43
CA ARG A 279 -18.31 -21.55 -1.21
C ARG A 279 -16.94 -22.17 -1.45
N ARG A 280 -15.91 -21.33 -1.70
CA ARG A 280 -14.55 -21.80 -2.04
C ARG A 280 -13.67 -22.00 -0.82
N GLY A 281 -13.67 -21.05 0.11
CA GLY A 281 -12.85 -21.06 1.32
C GLY A 281 -13.51 -21.72 2.51
N GLY A 282 -14.82 -21.52 2.68
CA GLY A 282 -15.59 -22.03 3.82
C GLY A 282 -15.38 -21.27 5.12
N ASP A 283 -14.61 -20.17 5.10
CA ASP A 283 -14.32 -19.35 6.29
C ASP A 283 -15.24 -18.14 6.34
N ASP A 284 -15.47 -17.63 7.56
CA ASP A 284 -16.09 -16.33 7.77
C ASP A 284 -15.10 -15.20 7.51
N PHE A 285 -15.65 -14.03 7.12
CA PHE A 285 -14.86 -12.82 7.03
C PHE A 285 -14.62 -12.23 8.40
N GLU A 286 -13.52 -11.48 8.51
CA GLU A 286 -13.15 -10.72 9.68
C GLU A 286 -13.41 -9.23 9.48
N CYS A 287 -13.06 -8.71 8.29
CA CYS A 287 -13.28 -7.32 7.93
C CYS A 287 -13.41 -7.14 6.42
N VAL A 288 -13.86 -5.95 6.00
CA VAL A 288 -13.92 -5.50 4.62
C VAL A 288 -13.03 -4.26 4.47
N TYR A 289 -12.03 -4.32 3.59
CA TYR A 289 -11.22 -3.18 3.21
C TYR A 289 -11.70 -2.54 1.92
N SER A 290 -11.66 -1.21 1.84
CA SER A 290 -11.96 -0.46 0.62
C SER A 290 -11.25 0.89 0.61
N ASP A 291 -11.31 1.60 -0.52
CA ASP A 291 -11.06 3.04 -0.56
C ASP A 291 -12.26 3.84 -0.01
N PHE A 292 -12.08 5.14 0.19
CA PHE A 292 -13.14 6.02 0.72
C PHE A 292 -14.30 6.22 -0.26
N ASP A 293 -14.06 6.17 -1.56
CA ASP A 293 -15.12 6.31 -2.54
C ASP A 293 -16.04 5.08 -2.58
N SER A 294 -15.48 3.88 -2.47
CA SER A 294 -16.25 2.65 -2.35
C SER A 294 -17.10 2.63 -1.07
N GLU A 295 -16.56 3.11 0.06
CA GLU A 295 -17.35 3.28 1.28
C GLU A 295 -18.49 4.30 1.07
N ARG A 296 -18.23 5.41 0.39
CA ARG A 296 -19.25 6.41 0.04
C ARG A 296 -20.36 5.80 -0.83
N TYR A 297 -20.02 4.95 -1.80
CA TYR A 297 -20.98 4.24 -2.63
C TYR A 297 -21.85 3.28 -1.81
N TYR A 298 -21.23 2.54 -0.90
CA TYR A 298 -21.96 1.67 0.02
C TYR A 298 -22.90 2.47 0.93
N ARG A 299 -22.47 3.59 1.51
CA ARG A 299 -23.34 4.49 2.28
C ARG A 299 -24.54 4.97 1.46
N ARG A 300 -24.33 5.25 0.17
CA ARG A 300 -25.39 5.68 -0.73
C ARG A 300 -26.44 4.57 -0.97
N LEU A 301 -26.02 3.32 -1.07
CA LEU A 301 -26.95 2.19 -1.16
C LEU A 301 -27.79 2.05 0.12
N LEU A 302 -27.23 2.33 1.28
CA LEU A 302 -27.93 2.26 2.56
C LEU A 302 -28.87 3.45 2.81
N LEU A 303 -28.78 4.53 2.03
CA LEU A 303 -29.67 5.70 2.18
C LEU A 303 -31.15 5.39 1.90
N SER A 304 -31.46 4.42 1.07
CA SER A 304 -32.83 3.95 0.82
C SER A 304 -33.43 3.24 2.04
N ASP A 305 -32.57 2.66 2.90
CA ASP A 305 -32.93 1.89 4.08
C ASP A 305 -32.42 2.54 5.39
N LYS A 306 -32.68 3.83 5.57
CA LYS A 306 -32.19 4.63 6.71
C LYS A 306 -32.41 4.03 8.12
N ARG A 307 -33.19 2.95 8.24
CA ARG A 307 -33.51 2.33 9.54
C ARG A 307 -32.42 1.43 10.12
N TYR A 308 -31.37 1.06 9.34
CA TYR A 308 -30.47 -0.03 9.71
C TYR A 308 -28.98 0.27 9.51
N VAL A 309 -28.55 1.51 9.60
CA VAL A 309 -27.10 1.79 9.64
C VAL A 309 -26.58 1.46 11.03
N ASN A 310 -26.22 0.22 11.26
CA ASN A 310 -25.48 -0.18 12.44
C ASN A 310 -24.03 0.24 12.26
N THR A 311 -23.51 1.00 13.21
CA THR A 311 -22.07 1.31 13.30
C THR A 311 -21.48 0.44 14.40
N ILE A 312 -20.47 -0.35 14.09
CA ILE A 312 -19.66 -1.05 15.07
C ILE A 312 -18.62 -0.07 15.63
N GLU A 313 -18.50 0.01 16.96
CA GLU A 313 -17.33 0.59 17.59
C GLU A 313 -16.20 -0.42 17.54
N GLY A 314 -15.34 -0.31 16.50
CA GLY A 314 -14.14 -1.11 16.40
C GLY A 314 -13.00 -0.49 17.21
N ASP A 315 -12.29 -1.31 17.95
CA ASP A 315 -10.99 -0.95 18.53
C ASP A 315 -9.97 -1.04 17.39
N GLY A 316 -9.89 0.02 16.56
CA GLY A 316 -8.88 0.09 15.50
C GLY A 316 -7.50 0.09 16.15
N GLY A 317 -6.76 -0.99 15.99
CA GLY A 317 -5.48 -1.22 16.62
C GLY A 317 -4.59 0.01 16.65
N PHE A 318 -4.06 0.33 17.82
CA PHE A 318 -3.09 1.40 18.14
C PHE A 318 -3.56 2.87 18.10
N SER A 319 -4.81 3.21 17.85
CA SER A 319 -5.32 4.55 18.11
C SER A 319 -6.29 4.49 19.29
N SER A 320 -6.04 5.27 20.33
CA SER A 320 -6.94 5.43 21.49
C SER A 320 -8.28 6.12 21.16
N LYS A 321 -8.52 6.42 19.89
CA LYS A 321 -9.78 6.94 19.38
C LYS A 321 -10.60 5.79 18.82
N LYS A 322 -11.68 5.43 19.50
CA LYS A 322 -12.70 4.51 18.98
C LYS A 322 -13.24 5.04 17.66
N ARG A 323 -12.95 4.37 16.55
CA ARG A 323 -13.52 4.71 15.24
C ARG A 323 -14.83 3.98 15.07
N LYS A 324 -15.86 4.70 14.61
CA LYS A 324 -17.11 4.09 14.18
C LYS A 324 -16.98 3.67 12.72
N TYR A 325 -16.99 2.37 12.46
CA TYR A 325 -17.01 1.81 11.11
C TYR A 325 -18.44 1.51 10.67
N LEU A 326 -18.68 1.55 9.37
CA LEU A 326 -19.84 0.91 8.80
C LEU A 326 -19.71 -0.60 8.94
N GLU A 327 -20.85 -1.29 8.89
CA GLU A 327 -20.91 -2.74 8.99
C GLU A 327 -21.46 -3.36 7.70
N PHE A 328 -20.87 -4.47 7.26
CA PHE A 328 -21.41 -5.33 6.23
C PHE A 328 -21.44 -6.78 6.74
N GLY A 329 -22.64 -7.39 6.80
CA GLY A 329 -22.79 -8.76 7.29
C GLY A 329 -22.30 -9.00 8.73
N GLY A 330 -22.39 -7.99 9.63
CA GLY A 330 -21.90 -8.08 11.01
C GLY A 330 -20.39 -7.92 11.16
N LYS A 331 -19.70 -7.45 10.13
CA LYS A 331 -18.24 -7.26 10.10
C LYS A 331 -17.90 -5.80 9.81
N PRO A 332 -16.81 -5.25 10.38
CA PRO A 332 -16.42 -3.87 10.17
C PRO A 332 -15.99 -3.61 8.72
N TRP A 333 -16.42 -2.48 8.18
CA TRP A 333 -15.98 -1.95 6.90
C TRP A 333 -14.91 -0.89 7.15
N VAL A 334 -13.67 -1.18 6.79
CA VAL A 334 -12.50 -0.36 7.09
C VAL A 334 -12.02 0.35 5.82
N PRO A 335 -12.31 1.64 5.63
CA PRO A 335 -11.76 2.39 4.52
C PRO A 335 -10.28 2.72 4.76
N ASP A 336 -9.48 2.68 3.69
CA ASP A 336 -8.07 3.04 3.72
C ASP A 336 -7.72 4.04 2.62
N LYS A 337 -6.89 5.02 2.95
CA LYS A 337 -6.49 6.10 2.03
C LYS A 337 -5.66 5.62 0.86
N ASP A 338 -4.86 4.57 1.05
CA ASP A 338 -3.89 4.08 0.06
C ASP A 338 -4.47 2.97 -0.82
N PHE A 339 -5.67 2.49 -0.49
CA PHE A 339 -6.32 1.44 -1.26
C PHE A 339 -6.83 1.98 -2.61
N GLN A 340 -6.79 1.13 -3.65
CA GLN A 340 -7.37 1.47 -4.95
C GLN A 340 -8.90 1.26 -4.94
N PRO A 341 -9.67 1.81 -5.90
CA PRO A 341 -11.12 1.59 -6.04
C PRO A 341 -11.48 0.11 -6.20
N THR A 342 -11.57 -0.60 -5.09
CA THR A 342 -11.91 -2.02 -4.99
C THR A 342 -12.39 -2.33 -3.58
N ILE A 343 -13.12 -3.41 -3.42
CA ILE A 343 -13.59 -3.87 -2.11
C ILE A 343 -13.03 -5.27 -1.88
N VAL A 344 -12.42 -5.49 -0.74
CA VAL A 344 -11.75 -6.75 -0.37
C VAL A 344 -12.28 -7.27 0.95
N TRP A 345 -12.71 -8.53 0.97
CA TRP A 345 -13.09 -9.27 2.16
C TRP A 345 -11.92 -10.12 2.65
N ILE A 346 -11.50 -9.90 3.86
CA ILE A 346 -10.41 -10.64 4.50
C ILE A 346 -11.01 -11.73 5.39
N ASN A 347 -10.62 -12.98 5.17
CA ASN A 347 -10.99 -14.11 6.00
C ASN A 347 -10.02 -14.26 7.18
N GLN A 348 -10.51 -14.80 8.29
CA GLN A 348 -9.71 -15.07 9.47
C GLN A 348 -8.53 -16.00 9.15
N GLY A 349 -7.30 -15.57 9.52
CA GLY A 349 -6.10 -16.34 9.24
C GLY A 349 -5.77 -16.53 7.75
N GLY A 350 -6.41 -15.76 6.86
CA GLY A 350 -6.19 -15.84 5.40
C GLY A 350 -4.91 -15.20 4.93
N PHE A 351 -4.40 -14.25 5.70
CA PHE A 351 -3.19 -13.50 5.39
C PHE A 351 -2.30 -13.35 6.62
N THR A 352 -1.01 -13.49 6.45
CA THR A 352 0.00 -13.37 7.52
C THR A 352 1.15 -12.49 7.06
N LYS A 353 1.51 -11.49 7.87
CA LYS A 353 2.71 -10.68 7.70
C LYS A 353 3.91 -11.44 8.28
N TYR A 354 4.83 -11.86 7.44
CA TYR A 354 6.10 -12.43 7.85
C TYR A 354 7.13 -11.32 7.99
N ILE A 355 7.69 -11.16 9.19
CA ILE A 355 8.55 -10.03 9.55
C ILE A 355 9.93 -10.57 9.91
N LEU A 356 10.95 -10.12 9.15
CA LEU A 356 12.35 -10.40 9.43
C LEU A 356 12.96 -9.30 10.31
N ALA A 357 12.65 -8.03 10.05
CA ALA A 357 13.01 -6.88 10.88
C ALA A 357 11.89 -5.84 10.85
N GLU A 358 11.42 -5.37 12.00
CA GLU A 358 10.32 -4.41 12.10
C GLU A 358 10.83 -3.07 12.60
N MET A 359 10.75 -2.04 11.72
CA MET A 359 11.10 -0.64 12.03
C MET A 359 12.37 -0.50 12.86
N ASP A 360 13.44 -1.11 12.37
CA ASP A 360 14.73 -1.19 13.09
C ASP A 360 15.75 -0.21 12.48
N PHE A 361 16.63 0.33 13.34
CA PHE A 361 17.77 1.12 12.87
C PHE A 361 18.87 0.22 12.34
N ALA A 362 19.53 0.63 11.27
CA ALA A 362 20.74 -0.03 10.81
C ALA A 362 21.93 0.45 11.67
N ASP A 363 22.06 -0.11 12.86
CA ASP A 363 23.05 0.27 13.87
C ASP A 363 24.13 -0.80 14.10
N GLU A 364 24.40 -1.65 13.10
CA GLU A 364 25.40 -2.71 13.19
C GLU A 364 26.80 -2.20 13.62
N THR A 365 27.05 -0.89 13.48
CA THR A 365 28.30 -0.22 13.93
C THR A 365 28.19 0.35 15.34
N GLY A 366 27.06 0.17 16.03
CA GLY A 366 26.80 0.71 17.37
C GLY A 366 26.43 2.20 17.41
N SER A 367 26.12 2.80 16.24
CA SER A 367 25.62 4.17 16.13
C SER A 367 24.49 4.23 15.12
N MET A 368 23.36 4.84 15.52
CA MET A 368 22.24 5.13 14.62
C MET A 368 22.59 6.15 13.53
N MET A 369 23.57 7.02 13.80
CA MET A 369 24.05 8.04 12.86
C MET A 369 25.38 7.60 12.26
N ILE A 370 25.40 7.37 10.97
CA ILE A 370 26.60 6.97 10.23
C ILE A 370 27.20 8.23 9.61
N ALA A 371 28.43 8.57 10.01
CA ALA A 371 29.14 9.71 9.41
C ALA A 371 29.50 9.39 7.97
N GLN A 372 29.30 10.36 7.07
CA GLN A 372 29.73 10.24 5.68
C GLN A 372 31.22 10.59 5.56
N THR A 373 31.93 9.92 4.66
CA THR A 373 33.39 9.99 4.60
C THR A 373 33.89 11.32 4.02
N ASP A 374 33.16 11.89 3.04
CA ASP A 374 33.63 13.01 2.24
C ASP A 374 32.96 14.36 2.59
N VAL A 375 31.95 14.35 3.46
CA VAL A 375 31.20 15.55 3.85
C VAL A 375 30.86 15.53 5.34
N ASP A 376 30.79 16.71 5.97
CA ASP A 376 30.34 16.85 7.35
C ASP A 376 28.83 16.65 7.43
N ALA A 377 28.40 15.41 7.28
CA ALA A 377 27.00 14.99 7.32
C ALA A 377 26.86 13.60 7.96
N PHE A 378 25.71 13.38 8.54
CA PHE A 378 25.34 12.10 9.15
C PHE A 378 24.12 11.54 8.42
N GLU A 379 24.15 10.25 8.11
CA GLU A 379 23.05 9.50 7.51
C GLU A 379 22.40 8.62 8.59
N VAL A 380 21.08 8.59 8.59
CA VAL A 380 20.27 7.65 9.37
C VAL A 380 19.55 6.72 8.42
N ARG A 381 19.57 5.42 8.71
CA ARG A 381 18.86 4.39 7.95
C ARG A 381 17.91 3.66 8.88
N VAL A 382 16.63 3.66 8.52
CA VAL A 382 15.61 2.81 9.15
C VAL A 382 15.21 1.75 8.14
N ARG A 383 15.05 0.52 8.60
CA ARG A 383 14.70 -0.63 7.78
C ARG A 383 13.43 -1.29 8.27
N ASN A 384 12.66 -1.81 7.34
CA ASN A 384 11.55 -2.70 7.65
C ASN A 384 11.55 -3.82 6.61
N PHE A 385 11.79 -5.04 7.07
CA PHE A 385 11.88 -6.22 6.23
C PHE A 385 10.69 -7.12 6.51
N LEU A 386 9.72 -7.09 5.60
CA LEU A 386 8.51 -7.87 5.72
C LEU A 386 8.00 -8.36 4.37
N THR A 387 7.12 -9.35 4.41
CA THR A 387 6.29 -9.72 3.27
C THR A 387 4.92 -10.18 3.76
N LEU A 388 3.88 -9.94 2.97
CA LEU A 388 2.55 -10.48 3.22
C LEU A 388 2.43 -11.82 2.50
N PHE A 389 1.96 -12.83 3.20
CA PHE A 389 1.69 -14.15 2.66
C PHE A 389 0.20 -14.47 2.72
N ALA A 390 -0.35 -14.97 1.63
CA ALA A 390 -1.73 -15.44 1.57
C ALA A 390 -1.80 -16.94 1.89
N GLU A 391 -2.23 -17.26 3.11
CA GLU A 391 -2.40 -18.64 3.58
C GLU A 391 -3.54 -19.34 2.82
N LYS A 392 -4.68 -18.67 2.67
CA LYS A 392 -5.88 -19.21 2.06
C LYS A 392 -6.63 -18.19 1.21
N PRO A 393 -6.07 -17.81 0.06
CA PRO A 393 -6.66 -16.75 -0.78
C PRO A 393 -8.06 -17.08 -1.30
N SER A 394 -8.43 -18.37 -1.41
CA SER A 394 -9.76 -18.76 -1.85
C SER A 394 -10.90 -18.39 -0.89
N GLY A 395 -10.59 -18.21 0.40
CA GLY A 395 -11.53 -17.74 1.41
C GLY A 395 -11.69 -16.23 1.47
N ALA A 396 -10.78 -15.49 0.84
CA ALA A 396 -10.88 -14.04 0.72
C ALA A 396 -11.58 -13.65 -0.58
N GLY A 397 -12.27 -12.50 -0.57
CA GLY A 397 -13.06 -12.00 -1.69
C GLY A 397 -12.55 -10.67 -2.23
N ARG A 398 -12.77 -10.41 -3.51
CA ARG A 398 -12.53 -9.10 -4.12
C ARG A 398 -13.63 -8.75 -5.10
N LEU A 399 -14.12 -7.51 -5.04
CA LEU A 399 -14.99 -6.88 -6.05
C LEU A 399 -14.20 -5.76 -6.73
N LYS A 400 -14.14 -5.79 -8.05
CA LYS A 400 -13.43 -4.80 -8.86
C LYS A 400 -14.29 -4.28 -10.02
N ASN A 401 -13.84 -3.18 -10.64
CA ASN A 401 -14.45 -2.59 -11.86
C ASN A 401 -15.93 -2.25 -11.69
N PHE A 402 -16.34 -1.73 -10.55
CA PHE A 402 -17.67 -1.18 -10.31
C PHE A 402 -17.64 0.34 -10.39
N VAL A 403 -18.81 0.95 -10.62
CA VAL A 403 -18.97 2.41 -10.64
C VAL A 403 -19.98 2.86 -9.58
N SER A 404 -20.14 4.17 -9.42
CA SER A 404 -21.13 4.76 -8.51
C SER A 404 -22.54 4.22 -8.79
N PRO A 405 -23.31 3.86 -7.75
CA PRO A 405 -24.70 3.48 -7.87
C PRO A 405 -25.61 4.64 -8.29
#